data_9e84c46fbbcac0305bc766406307edc5
#
_entry.id   9e84c46fbbcac0305bc766406307edc5
#
_cell.length_a   1.000
_cell.length_b   1.000
_cell.length_c   1.000
_cell.angle_alpha   90.00
_cell.angle_beta   90.00
_cell.angle_gamma   90.00
#
_symmetry.space_group_name_H-M   'P 1'
#
loop_
_entity.id
_entity.type
_entity.pdbx_description
1 polymer ?
#
loop_
_entity_poly.entity_id
_entity_poly.type
_entity_poly.pdbx_seq_one_letter_code
_entity_poly.pdbx_strand_id
1 'polypeptide(L)'
;LGSTSEGQVLDGLSSEDFKRYIHHYNMPPYATGEAGRLKSPGRREIGHGALAERALLPVIPSEEEFPYAMRLVSEILSSNGSSSMASVCGSTLSLMDAGVPIHAPVAGVAMGLIKDVESGKVAVLTDIQGLEDFLGDMDFKVAGSMNGITAIQMDIKIAGIDRTILETALAQALKGRLFILEKMLSCIGEPRKELSKYAPKIVRFTINPEKIREVIGPGGKMINKIIAETGVKIDIEDDGRVFISTPDA
;
A
#
# COMPACT_ATOMS: atom_id res chain seq x y z
N LEU A 1 2.66 2.92 -11.67
CA LEU A 1 3.14 4.29 -11.55
C LEU A 1 2.52 5.15 -12.65
N GLY A 2 2.08 6.35 -12.30
CA GLY A 2 1.47 7.31 -13.21
C GLY A 2 1.93 8.74 -12.90
N SER A 3 1.48 9.71 -13.71
CA SER A 3 1.71 11.13 -13.42
C SER A 3 0.95 11.56 -12.15
N THR A 4 1.39 12.61 -11.48
CA THR A 4 0.73 13.11 -10.26
C THR A 4 -0.75 13.40 -10.48
N SER A 5 -1.14 13.92 -11.65
CA SER A 5 -2.54 14.18 -12.02
C SER A 5 -3.43 12.93 -12.14
N GLU A 6 -2.84 11.72 -12.12
CA GLU A 6 -3.58 10.44 -12.10
C GLU A 6 -3.94 9.97 -10.69
N GLY A 7 -3.59 10.74 -9.67
CA GLY A 7 -4.04 10.51 -8.31
C GLY A 7 -5.56 10.68 -8.17
N GLN A 8 -6.08 10.25 -7.04
CA GLN A 8 -7.50 10.32 -6.74
C GLN A 8 -7.85 11.66 -6.08
N VAL A 9 -8.77 12.41 -6.69
CA VAL A 9 -9.40 13.56 -6.03
C VAL A 9 -10.36 13.03 -4.97
N LEU A 10 -10.24 13.55 -3.76
CA LEU A 10 -11.11 13.20 -2.63
C LEU A 10 -12.17 14.30 -2.46
N ASP A 11 -13.45 13.90 -2.55
CA ASP A 11 -14.59 14.77 -2.25
C ASP A 11 -15.19 14.33 -0.91
N GLY A 12 -14.59 14.78 0.17
CA GLY A 12 -14.93 14.39 1.53
C GLY A 12 -14.83 15.53 2.53
N LEU A 13 -15.13 15.24 3.80
CA LEU A 13 -15.03 16.20 4.91
C LEU A 13 -13.61 16.27 5.52
N SER A 14 -12.65 15.52 4.96
CA SER A 14 -11.25 15.56 5.36
C SER A 14 -10.53 16.77 4.78
N SER A 15 -9.41 17.14 5.39
CA SER A 15 -8.52 18.19 4.87
C SER A 15 -7.65 17.71 3.70
N GLU A 16 -7.74 16.44 3.33
CA GLU A 16 -7.03 15.87 2.20
C GLU A 16 -7.94 15.90 0.97
N ASP A 17 -7.56 16.71 -0.01
CA ASP A 17 -8.31 16.86 -1.28
C ASP A 17 -7.79 15.92 -2.38
N PHE A 18 -6.62 15.30 -2.17
CA PHE A 18 -5.94 14.52 -3.19
C PHE A 18 -5.14 13.36 -2.60
N LYS A 19 -5.23 12.20 -3.24
CA LYS A 19 -4.57 10.98 -2.83
C LYS A 19 -3.69 10.43 -3.95
N ARG A 20 -2.39 10.49 -3.73
CA ARG A 20 -1.36 10.05 -4.68
C ARG A 20 -1.02 8.57 -4.55
N TYR A 21 -1.17 8.00 -3.37
CA TYR A 21 -0.94 6.59 -3.08
C TYR A 21 -2.25 5.87 -2.80
N ILE A 22 -2.54 4.85 -3.58
CA ILE A 22 -3.82 4.12 -3.58
C ILE A 22 -3.54 2.63 -3.52
N HIS A 23 -4.25 1.89 -2.67
CA HIS A 23 -4.16 0.45 -2.59
C HIS A 23 -5.54 -0.19 -2.79
N HIS A 24 -5.70 -0.93 -3.89
CA HIS A 24 -6.87 -1.74 -4.18
C HIS A 24 -6.63 -3.19 -3.73
N TYR A 25 -7.67 -3.80 -3.18
CA TYR A 25 -7.63 -5.18 -2.72
C TYR A 25 -8.87 -5.91 -3.23
N ASN A 26 -8.66 -6.98 -3.99
CA ASN A 26 -9.70 -7.81 -4.56
C ASN A 26 -9.54 -9.25 -4.07
N MET A 27 -10.62 -9.78 -3.45
CA MET A 27 -10.67 -11.16 -2.94
C MET A 27 -11.97 -11.81 -3.41
N PRO A 28 -12.01 -12.30 -4.65
CA PRO A 28 -13.20 -12.96 -5.18
C PRO A 28 -13.50 -14.26 -4.42
N PRO A 29 -14.77 -14.72 -4.42
CA PRO A 29 -15.18 -15.89 -3.65
C PRO A 29 -14.35 -17.16 -3.92
N TYR A 30 -13.90 -17.35 -5.14
CA TYR A 30 -13.08 -18.50 -5.51
C TYR A 30 -11.71 -18.53 -4.79
N ALA A 31 -11.23 -17.41 -4.28
CA ALA A 31 -9.96 -17.36 -3.55
C ALA A 31 -9.98 -18.20 -2.26
N THR A 32 -11.15 -18.42 -1.67
CA THR A 32 -11.38 -19.29 -0.51
C THR A 32 -12.11 -20.59 -0.87
N GLY A 33 -12.29 -20.87 -2.17
CA GLY A 33 -13.04 -22.04 -2.65
C GLY A 33 -14.55 -21.90 -2.56
N GLU A 34 -15.06 -20.69 -2.33
CA GLU A 34 -16.49 -20.43 -2.25
C GLU A 34 -17.11 -20.24 -3.63
N ALA A 35 -18.31 -20.81 -3.85
CA ALA A 35 -19.14 -20.54 -5.01
C ALA A 35 -19.93 -19.24 -4.76
N GLY A 36 -19.64 -18.20 -5.52
CA GLY A 36 -20.28 -16.90 -5.37
C GLY A 36 -20.21 -16.06 -6.64
N ARG A 37 -21.10 -15.06 -6.73
CA ARG A 37 -21.05 -14.09 -7.83
C ARG A 37 -19.93 -13.09 -7.57
N LEU A 38 -19.22 -12.70 -8.62
CA LEU A 38 -18.33 -11.54 -8.58
C LEU A 38 -19.18 -10.28 -8.34
N LYS A 39 -18.81 -9.52 -7.32
CA LYS A 39 -19.49 -8.30 -6.87
C LYS A 39 -18.46 -7.19 -6.70
N SER A 40 -18.94 -5.97 -6.51
CA SER A 40 -18.10 -4.88 -5.99
C SER A 40 -17.50 -5.28 -4.64
N PRO A 41 -16.29 -4.76 -4.30
CA PRO A 41 -15.64 -5.06 -3.03
C PRO A 41 -16.57 -4.86 -1.84
N GLY A 42 -16.64 -5.87 -0.97
CA GLY A 42 -17.40 -5.82 0.27
C GLY A 42 -16.60 -5.16 1.40
N ARG A 43 -17.17 -5.15 2.60
CA ARG A 43 -16.51 -4.54 3.79
C ARG A 43 -15.15 -5.16 4.10
N ARG A 44 -15.01 -6.47 3.88
CA ARG A 44 -13.76 -7.20 4.14
C ARG A 44 -12.66 -6.73 3.21
N GLU A 45 -12.95 -6.66 1.92
CA GLU A 45 -11.99 -6.20 0.91
C GLU A 45 -11.59 -4.74 1.14
N ILE A 46 -12.55 -3.87 1.44
CA ILE A 46 -12.29 -2.46 1.76
C ILE A 46 -11.40 -2.35 3.01
N GLY A 47 -11.71 -3.10 4.06
CA GLY A 47 -10.93 -3.10 5.31
C GLY A 47 -9.51 -3.62 5.13
N HIS A 48 -9.34 -4.70 4.36
CA HIS A 48 -8.03 -5.29 4.07
C HIS A 48 -7.19 -4.35 3.18
N GLY A 49 -7.79 -3.73 2.17
CA GLY A 49 -7.13 -2.72 1.33
C GLY A 49 -6.68 -1.51 2.14
N ALA A 50 -7.55 -0.98 3.00
CA ALA A 50 -7.24 0.14 3.89
C ALA A 50 -6.12 -0.19 4.90
N LEU A 51 -6.08 -1.44 5.42
CA LEU A 51 -5.02 -1.89 6.30
C LEU A 51 -3.68 -1.94 5.57
N ALA A 52 -3.64 -2.55 4.37
CA ALA A 52 -2.42 -2.65 3.58
C ALA A 52 -1.92 -1.27 3.13
N GLU A 53 -2.81 -0.38 2.74
CA GLU A 53 -2.48 1.00 2.40
C GLU A 53 -1.87 1.74 3.60
N ARG A 54 -2.53 1.68 4.76
CA ARG A 54 -2.05 2.34 5.99
C ARG A 54 -0.71 1.77 6.44
N ALA A 55 -0.47 0.47 6.26
CA ALA A 55 0.77 -0.18 6.62
C ALA A 55 1.99 0.38 5.86
N LEU A 56 1.80 0.78 4.61
CA LEU A 56 2.87 1.27 3.74
C LEU A 56 2.97 2.80 3.70
N LEU A 57 1.90 3.52 4.02
CA LEU A 57 1.85 4.98 3.94
C LEU A 57 3.05 5.68 4.61
N PRO A 58 3.52 5.26 5.81
CA PRO A 58 4.66 5.91 6.46
C PRO A 58 6.01 5.73 5.76
N VAL A 59 6.10 4.82 4.81
CA VAL A 59 7.35 4.52 4.07
C VAL A 59 7.30 4.95 2.61
N ILE A 60 6.16 5.47 2.15
CA ILE A 60 6.03 6.04 0.81
C ILE A 60 6.79 7.36 0.74
N PRO A 61 7.65 7.56 -0.28
CA PRO A 61 8.38 8.82 -0.45
C PRO A 61 7.42 9.98 -0.70
N SER A 62 7.83 11.18 -0.29
CA SER A 62 7.08 12.41 -0.56
C SER A 62 6.94 12.68 -2.06
N GLU A 63 6.04 13.58 -2.44
CA GLU A 63 5.90 13.99 -3.84
C GLU A 63 7.15 14.72 -4.34
N GLU A 64 7.83 15.43 -3.47
CA GLU A 64 9.08 16.12 -3.79
C GLU A 64 10.20 15.14 -4.12
N GLU A 65 10.28 14.03 -3.40
CA GLU A 65 11.27 12.96 -3.60
C GLU A 65 10.93 12.07 -4.80
N PHE A 66 9.61 11.78 -4.99
CA PHE A 66 9.15 10.86 -6.02
C PHE A 66 7.81 11.32 -6.60
N PRO A 67 7.81 12.13 -7.68
CA PRO A 67 6.61 12.79 -8.21
C PRO A 67 5.73 11.87 -9.06
N TYR A 68 5.33 10.74 -8.51
CA TYR A 68 4.46 9.76 -9.16
C TYR A 68 3.20 9.49 -8.35
N ALA A 69 2.08 9.33 -9.03
CA ALA A 69 0.94 8.64 -8.47
C ALA A 69 1.22 7.13 -8.44
N MET A 70 0.89 6.49 -7.32
CA MET A 70 1.15 5.06 -7.09
C MET A 70 -0.17 4.33 -6.83
N ARG A 71 -0.54 3.42 -7.70
CA ARG A 71 -1.67 2.52 -7.51
C ARG A 71 -1.17 1.10 -7.39
N LEU A 72 -1.37 0.50 -6.22
CA LEU A 72 -1.12 -0.90 -5.97
C LEU A 72 -2.44 -1.67 -6.06
N VAL A 73 -2.38 -2.87 -6.60
CA VAL A 73 -3.54 -3.75 -6.73
C VAL A 73 -3.15 -5.14 -6.22
N SER A 74 -3.83 -5.58 -5.17
CA SER A 74 -3.70 -6.94 -4.65
C SER A 74 -4.84 -7.80 -5.18
N GLU A 75 -4.53 -8.71 -6.08
CA GLU A 75 -5.45 -9.72 -6.61
C GLU A 75 -5.23 -11.04 -5.88
N ILE A 76 -6.17 -11.42 -5.02
CA ILE A 76 -6.07 -12.65 -4.23
C ILE A 76 -6.64 -13.82 -5.01
N LEU A 77 -5.78 -14.67 -5.54
CA LEU A 77 -6.18 -15.82 -6.35
C LEU A 77 -6.47 -17.07 -5.51
N SER A 78 -5.80 -17.19 -4.36
CA SER A 78 -6.01 -18.28 -3.40
C SER A 78 -5.62 -17.81 -2.01
N SER A 79 -6.37 -18.22 -0.98
CA SER A 79 -6.12 -17.82 0.41
C SER A 79 -6.54 -18.90 1.39
N ASN A 80 -5.70 -19.11 2.38
CA ASN A 80 -6.02 -19.89 3.59
C ASN A 80 -5.65 -19.07 4.85
N GLY A 81 -6.10 -17.83 4.91
CA GLY A 81 -5.79 -16.86 5.96
C GLY A 81 -4.70 -15.85 5.57
N SER A 82 -4.59 -14.79 6.33
CA SER A 82 -3.52 -13.77 6.28
C SER A 82 -3.27 -13.05 4.93
N SER A 83 -4.25 -13.06 4.03
CA SER A 83 -4.11 -12.46 2.69
C SER A 83 -3.83 -10.95 2.72
N SER A 84 -4.30 -10.22 3.75
CA SER A 84 -3.99 -8.80 3.92
C SER A 84 -2.51 -8.56 4.25
N MET A 85 -1.90 -9.41 5.07
CA MET A 85 -0.49 -9.31 5.41
C MET A 85 0.40 -9.76 4.23
N ALA A 86 -0.03 -10.76 3.47
CA ALA A 86 0.59 -11.12 2.19
C ALA A 86 0.55 -9.93 1.20
N SER A 87 -0.56 -9.17 1.18
CA SER A 87 -0.66 -7.94 0.36
C SER A 87 0.32 -6.86 0.80
N VAL A 88 0.55 -6.66 2.09
CA VAL A 88 1.58 -5.74 2.60
C VAL A 88 2.96 -6.16 2.11
N CYS A 89 3.31 -7.43 2.27
CA CYS A 89 4.61 -7.96 1.84
C CYS A 89 4.80 -7.86 0.33
N GLY A 90 3.81 -8.32 -0.45
CA GLY A 90 3.85 -8.26 -1.91
C GLY A 90 3.90 -6.83 -2.45
N SER A 91 3.19 -5.91 -1.83
CA SER A 91 3.21 -4.49 -2.22
C SER A 91 4.56 -3.84 -1.91
N THR A 92 5.19 -4.17 -0.78
CA THR A 92 6.58 -3.74 -0.48
C THR A 92 7.53 -4.20 -1.58
N LEU A 93 7.51 -5.47 -1.93
CA LEU A 93 8.37 -6.03 -2.99
C LEU A 93 8.07 -5.39 -4.35
N SER A 94 6.80 -5.17 -4.67
CA SER A 94 6.37 -4.54 -5.92
C SER A 94 6.84 -3.08 -6.04
N LEU A 95 6.78 -2.31 -4.95
CA LEU A 95 7.31 -0.95 -4.91
C LEU A 95 8.82 -0.94 -5.12
N MET A 96 9.54 -1.82 -4.43
CA MET A 96 11.00 -1.95 -4.56
C MET A 96 11.40 -2.38 -5.97
N ASP A 97 10.69 -3.33 -6.57
CA ASP A 97 10.96 -3.80 -7.94
C ASP A 97 10.61 -2.76 -9.01
N ALA A 98 9.61 -1.92 -8.75
CA ALA A 98 9.28 -0.80 -9.63
C ALA A 98 10.27 0.37 -9.55
N GLY A 99 11.23 0.34 -8.62
CA GLY A 99 12.21 1.40 -8.40
C GLY A 99 11.68 2.57 -7.56
N VAL A 100 10.62 2.35 -6.76
CA VAL A 100 10.13 3.36 -5.83
C VAL A 100 11.06 3.42 -4.62
N PRO A 101 11.66 4.57 -4.28
CA PRO A 101 12.61 4.70 -3.19
C PRO A 101 11.88 4.78 -1.83
N ILE A 102 11.22 3.67 -1.44
CA ILE A 102 10.55 3.61 -0.14
C ILE A 102 11.55 3.77 1.00
N HIS A 103 11.16 4.48 2.07
CA HIS A 103 12.06 4.78 3.20
C HIS A 103 12.48 3.53 3.99
N ALA A 104 11.64 2.51 4.03
CA ALA A 104 11.95 1.22 4.63
C ALA A 104 11.03 0.12 4.09
N PRO A 105 11.53 -1.12 3.95
CA PRO A 105 10.66 -2.26 3.63
C PRO A 105 9.77 -2.62 4.83
N VAL A 106 8.53 -3.00 4.52
CA VAL A 106 7.50 -3.35 5.51
C VAL A 106 7.05 -4.79 5.28
N ALA A 107 7.00 -5.56 6.34
CA ALA A 107 6.38 -6.88 6.37
C ALA A 107 5.17 -6.89 7.32
N GLY A 108 4.31 -7.87 7.15
CA GLY A 108 3.16 -8.08 8.02
C GLY A 108 3.01 -9.54 8.42
N VAL A 109 2.43 -9.78 9.60
CA VAL A 109 2.10 -11.09 10.13
C VAL A 109 0.74 -11.07 10.82
N ALA A 110 -0.04 -12.13 10.67
CA ALA A 110 -1.28 -12.32 11.41
C ALA A 110 -1.04 -13.24 12.60
N MET A 111 -1.35 -12.75 13.78
CA MET A 111 -1.28 -13.48 15.05
C MET A 111 -2.67 -13.96 15.44
N GLY A 112 -2.74 -15.05 16.14
CA GLY A 112 -3.97 -15.57 16.74
C GLY A 112 -3.82 -15.78 18.23
N LEU A 113 -4.96 -15.98 18.89
CA LEU A 113 -5.04 -16.34 20.29
C LEU A 113 -6.07 -17.45 20.48
N ILE A 114 -5.72 -18.41 21.31
CA ILE A 114 -6.65 -19.40 21.84
C ILE A 114 -6.56 -19.35 23.37
N LYS A 115 -7.71 -19.21 24.02
CA LYS A 115 -7.82 -19.16 25.48
C LYS A 115 -8.72 -20.30 25.97
N ASP A 116 -8.18 -21.19 26.76
CA ASP A 116 -8.98 -22.17 27.48
C ASP A 116 -9.66 -21.50 28.68
N VAL A 117 -10.98 -21.43 28.63
CA VAL A 117 -11.79 -20.74 29.65
C VAL A 117 -11.73 -21.46 31.01
N GLU A 118 -11.61 -22.79 31.02
CA GLU A 118 -11.61 -23.59 32.25
C GLU A 118 -10.28 -23.47 33.00
N SER A 119 -9.17 -23.63 32.29
CA SER A 119 -7.83 -23.60 32.90
C SER A 119 -7.21 -22.19 32.90
N GLY A 120 -7.77 -21.24 32.16
CA GLY A 120 -7.21 -19.91 31.96
C GLY A 120 -5.93 -19.88 31.11
N LYS A 121 -5.52 -21.01 30.53
CA LYS A 121 -4.33 -21.09 29.68
C LYS A 121 -4.53 -20.35 28.36
N VAL A 122 -3.46 -19.69 27.90
CA VAL A 122 -3.45 -18.90 26.69
C VAL A 122 -2.34 -19.38 25.77
N ALA A 123 -2.66 -19.56 24.48
CA ALA A 123 -1.69 -19.81 23.42
C ALA A 123 -1.77 -18.68 22.37
N VAL A 124 -0.62 -18.05 22.13
CA VAL A 124 -0.47 -17.06 21.03
C VAL A 124 0.10 -17.78 19.81
N LEU A 125 -0.60 -17.68 18.68
CA LEU A 125 -0.25 -18.31 17.42
C LEU A 125 0.40 -17.29 16.48
N THR A 126 1.38 -17.70 15.68
CA THR A 126 2.06 -16.86 14.69
C THR A 126 1.71 -17.34 13.29
N ASP A 127 1.36 -16.40 12.40
CA ASP A 127 1.02 -16.64 10.99
C ASP A 127 -0.14 -17.63 10.84
N ILE A 128 -1.30 -17.22 11.35
CA ILE A 128 -2.49 -18.08 11.47
C ILE A 128 -3.09 -18.43 10.11
N GLN A 129 -3.59 -19.67 10.02
CA GLN A 129 -4.39 -20.18 8.91
C GLN A 129 -5.87 -19.82 9.06
N GLY A 130 -6.64 -19.99 7.97
CA GLY A 130 -8.06 -19.67 7.96
C GLY A 130 -8.88 -20.37 9.05
N LEU A 131 -8.56 -21.64 9.42
CA LEU A 131 -9.23 -22.36 10.50
C LEU A 131 -8.89 -21.76 11.87
N GLU A 132 -7.65 -21.34 12.08
CA GLU A 132 -7.19 -20.70 13.32
C GLU A 132 -7.76 -19.28 13.47
N ASP A 133 -7.96 -18.55 12.34
CA ASP A 133 -8.70 -17.29 12.30
C ASP A 133 -10.18 -17.50 12.67
N PHE A 134 -10.80 -18.53 12.11
CA PHE A 134 -12.23 -18.81 12.33
C PHE A 134 -12.56 -19.27 13.76
N LEU A 135 -11.76 -20.19 14.30
CA LEU A 135 -11.98 -20.81 15.63
C LEU A 135 -11.25 -20.07 16.75
N GLY A 136 -10.27 -19.25 16.46
CA GLY A 136 -9.49 -18.52 17.45
C GLY A 136 -10.27 -17.41 18.15
N ASP A 137 -9.79 -17.00 19.31
CA ASP A 137 -10.38 -15.97 20.18
C ASP A 137 -9.95 -14.55 19.83
N MET A 138 -8.88 -14.39 19.06
CA MET A 138 -8.35 -13.13 18.56
C MET A 138 -7.69 -13.32 17.19
N ASP A 139 -7.92 -12.39 16.28
CA ASP A 139 -7.14 -12.12 15.06
C ASP A 139 -6.42 -10.79 15.23
N PHE A 140 -5.09 -10.82 15.17
CA PHE A 140 -4.25 -9.66 15.45
C PHE A 140 -3.20 -9.49 14.37
N LYS A 141 -3.42 -8.55 13.45
CA LYS A 141 -2.53 -8.27 12.34
C LYS A 141 -1.58 -7.14 12.69
N VAL A 142 -0.29 -7.37 12.50
CA VAL A 142 0.78 -6.41 12.79
C VAL A 142 1.67 -6.25 11.57
N ALA A 143 1.73 -5.05 11.05
CA ALA A 143 2.63 -4.67 9.98
C ALA A 143 3.67 -3.65 10.45
N GLY A 144 4.86 -3.66 9.85
CA GLY A 144 5.90 -2.69 10.18
C GLY A 144 7.25 -2.98 9.54
N SER A 145 8.14 -2.01 9.65
CA SER A 145 9.55 -2.11 9.26
C SER A 145 10.41 -2.73 10.37
N MET A 146 11.71 -2.77 10.17
CA MET A 146 12.66 -3.14 11.25
C MET A 146 12.57 -2.17 12.44
N ASN A 147 12.25 -0.90 12.20
CA ASN A 147 12.31 0.17 13.19
C ASN A 147 11.03 0.30 14.02
N GLY A 148 9.91 -0.24 13.55
CA GLY A 148 8.66 -0.11 14.28
C GLY A 148 7.44 -0.62 13.53
N ILE A 149 6.30 -0.53 14.21
CA ILE A 149 4.98 -0.91 13.69
C ILE A 149 4.41 0.26 12.90
N THR A 150 3.87 -0.04 11.71
CA THR A 150 3.23 0.95 10.84
C THR A 150 1.71 0.81 10.80
N ALA A 151 1.18 -0.40 11.04
CA ALA A 151 -0.25 -0.62 11.16
C ALA A 151 -0.57 -1.83 12.03
N ILE A 152 -1.72 -1.74 12.70
CA ILE A 152 -2.30 -2.81 13.52
C ILE A 152 -3.78 -2.91 13.19
N GLN A 153 -4.28 -4.14 13.12
CA GLN A 153 -5.70 -4.46 13.19
C GLN A 153 -5.90 -5.58 14.19
N MET A 154 -6.87 -5.44 15.08
CA MET A 154 -7.22 -6.44 16.07
C MET A 154 -8.72 -6.69 16.05
N ASP A 155 -9.11 -7.95 16.01
CA ASP A 155 -10.46 -8.43 16.20
C ASP A 155 -10.46 -9.42 17.36
N ILE A 156 -11.26 -9.16 18.40
CA ILE A 156 -11.33 -9.96 19.64
C ILE A 156 -12.74 -10.53 19.74
N LYS A 157 -12.85 -11.84 19.88
CA LYS A 157 -14.12 -12.57 19.98
C LYS A 157 -14.49 -12.95 21.42
N ILE A 158 -13.62 -12.61 22.39
CA ILE A 158 -13.82 -12.84 23.83
C ILE A 158 -13.96 -11.53 24.59
N ALA A 159 -14.32 -11.59 25.87
CA ALA A 159 -14.60 -10.42 26.70
C ALA A 159 -13.40 -9.49 26.98
N GLY A 160 -12.28 -9.70 26.32
CA GLY A 160 -11.08 -8.89 26.38
C GLY A 160 -9.82 -9.70 26.64
N ILE A 161 -8.70 -9.06 26.40
CA ILE A 161 -7.36 -9.58 26.67
C ILE A 161 -6.65 -8.67 27.67
N ASP A 162 -5.79 -9.22 28.49
CA ASP A 162 -4.98 -8.45 29.40
C ASP A 162 -3.70 -7.92 28.73
N ARG A 163 -3.03 -7.03 29.46
CA ARG A 163 -1.79 -6.40 29.00
C ARG A 163 -0.68 -7.43 28.71
N THR A 164 -0.58 -8.47 29.53
CA THR A 164 0.46 -9.50 29.41
C THR A 164 0.30 -10.30 28.14
N ILE A 165 -0.94 -10.65 27.78
CA ILE A 165 -1.26 -11.32 26.52
C ILE A 165 -0.88 -10.43 25.32
N LEU A 166 -1.23 -9.15 25.38
CA LEU A 166 -0.92 -8.21 24.31
C LEU A 166 0.60 -8.00 24.15
N GLU A 167 1.34 -7.84 25.24
CA GLU A 167 2.81 -7.72 25.21
C GLU A 167 3.46 -9.00 24.61
N THR A 168 2.95 -10.17 24.99
CA THR A 168 3.40 -11.44 24.43
C THR A 168 3.13 -11.55 22.93
N ALA A 169 1.92 -11.19 22.52
CA ALA A 169 1.51 -11.21 21.10
C ALA A 169 2.35 -10.24 20.26
N LEU A 170 2.60 -9.03 20.75
CA LEU A 170 3.44 -8.04 20.06
C LEU A 170 4.91 -8.50 19.96
N ALA A 171 5.47 -9.06 21.04
CA ALA A 171 6.84 -9.58 21.02
C ALA A 171 6.99 -10.76 20.05
N GLN A 172 5.99 -11.63 19.98
CA GLN A 172 5.96 -12.75 19.06
C GLN A 172 5.73 -12.30 17.62
N ALA A 173 4.84 -11.32 17.39
CA ALA A 173 4.62 -10.68 16.10
C ALA A 173 5.90 -10.00 15.56
N LEU A 174 6.70 -9.38 16.43
CA LEU A 174 7.99 -8.80 16.02
C LEU A 174 8.92 -9.88 15.44
N LYS A 175 9.04 -11.02 16.12
CA LYS A 175 9.88 -12.14 15.65
C LYS A 175 9.39 -12.67 14.30
N GLY A 176 8.08 -12.93 14.17
CA GLY A 176 7.48 -13.41 12.92
C GLY A 176 7.67 -12.40 11.79
N ARG A 177 7.43 -11.11 12.02
CA ARG A 177 7.58 -10.06 11.05
C ARG A 177 9.03 -9.88 10.58
N LEU A 178 9.99 -9.92 11.49
CA LEU A 178 11.42 -9.83 11.14
C LEU A 178 11.88 -11.05 10.33
N PHE A 179 11.39 -12.24 10.63
CA PHE A 179 11.67 -13.45 9.86
C PHE A 179 11.12 -13.33 8.42
N ILE A 180 9.89 -12.86 8.26
CA ILE A 180 9.28 -12.62 6.93
C ILE A 180 10.09 -11.56 6.18
N LEU A 181 10.44 -10.46 6.83
CA LEU A 181 11.22 -9.38 6.25
C LEU A 181 12.60 -9.87 5.75
N GLU A 182 13.28 -10.72 6.50
CA GLU A 182 14.54 -11.35 6.08
C GLU A 182 14.36 -12.14 4.77
N LYS A 183 13.27 -12.91 4.64
CA LYS A 183 12.98 -13.66 3.41
C LYS A 183 12.68 -12.73 2.23
N MET A 184 11.93 -11.66 2.46
CA MET A 184 11.66 -10.64 1.44
C MET A 184 12.97 -9.99 0.96
N LEU A 185 13.82 -9.57 1.87
CA LEU A 185 15.09 -8.91 1.58
C LEU A 185 16.12 -9.84 0.93
N SER A 186 16.03 -11.15 1.14
CA SER A 186 16.84 -12.11 0.39
C SER A 186 16.48 -12.17 -1.10
N CYS A 187 15.27 -11.76 -1.47
CA CYS A 187 14.81 -11.69 -2.85
C CYS A 187 15.14 -10.32 -3.47
N ILE A 188 14.77 -9.23 -2.79
CA ILE A 188 15.07 -7.85 -3.20
C ILE A 188 15.56 -7.10 -1.96
N GLY A 189 16.88 -6.87 -1.88
CA GLY A 189 17.51 -6.23 -0.71
C GLY A 189 17.30 -4.72 -0.65
N GLU A 190 17.21 -4.07 -1.82
CA GLU A 190 17.06 -2.62 -1.96
C GLU A 190 16.13 -2.30 -3.13
N PRO A 191 15.47 -1.15 -3.14
CA PRO A 191 14.73 -0.69 -4.33
C PRO A 191 15.63 -0.65 -5.57
N ARG A 192 15.08 -1.02 -6.72
CA ARG A 192 15.81 -0.92 -7.99
C ARG A 192 16.29 0.51 -8.21
N LYS A 193 17.51 0.67 -8.70
CA LYS A 193 18.10 1.99 -8.99
C LYS A 193 17.40 2.69 -10.16
N GLU A 194 16.89 1.92 -11.10
CA GLU A 194 16.14 2.41 -12.24
C GLU A 194 14.67 2.09 -12.09
N LEU A 195 13.83 2.99 -12.58
CA LEU A 195 12.40 2.74 -12.67
C LEU A 195 12.11 1.58 -13.61
N SER A 196 11.04 0.86 -13.31
CA SER A 196 10.50 -0.14 -14.24
C SER A 196 10.36 0.45 -15.64
N LYS A 197 10.73 -0.32 -16.65
CA LYS A 197 10.56 0.06 -18.07
C LYS A 197 9.12 0.38 -18.47
N TYR A 198 8.15 -0.01 -17.64
CA TYR A 198 6.73 0.26 -17.84
C TYR A 198 6.26 1.52 -17.11
N ALA A 199 7.11 2.14 -16.29
CA ALA A 199 6.78 3.38 -15.63
C ALA A 199 7.00 4.56 -16.60
N PRO A 200 6.08 5.56 -16.61
CA PRO A 200 6.32 6.76 -17.37
C PRO A 200 7.55 7.48 -16.84
N LYS A 201 8.36 8.05 -17.71
CA LYS A 201 9.45 8.94 -17.29
C LYS A 201 8.90 10.33 -17.06
N ILE A 202 9.19 10.90 -15.89
CA ILE A 202 8.76 12.25 -15.51
C ILE A 202 9.99 13.14 -15.39
N VAL A 203 10.00 14.23 -16.14
CA VAL A 203 10.96 15.32 -16.00
C VAL A 203 10.26 16.47 -15.26
N ARG A 204 10.86 16.92 -14.16
CA ARG A 204 10.37 18.04 -13.36
C ARG A 204 11.32 19.22 -13.46
N PHE A 205 10.76 20.41 -13.65
CA PHE A 205 11.47 21.69 -13.55
C PHE A 205 10.49 22.79 -13.12
N THR A 206 11.03 23.98 -12.82
CA THR A 206 10.21 25.11 -12.39
C THR A 206 10.37 26.25 -13.38
N ILE A 207 9.28 26.91 -13.71
CA ILE A 207 9.23 28.14 -14.50
C ILE A 207 8.74 29.30 -13.62
N ASN A 208 9.01 30.54 -14.06
CA ASN A 208 8.39 31.69 -13.41
C ASN A 208 6.86 31.61 -13.54
N PRO A 209 6.10 31.67 -12.42
CA PRO A 209 4.63 31.61 -12.45
C PRO A 209 3.99 32.64 -13.38
N GLU A 210 4.57 33.84 -13.52
CA GLU A 210 4.10 34.86 -14.45
C GLU A 210 4.15 34.42 -15.93
N LYS A 211 5.02 33.43 -16.25
CA LYS A 211 5.19 32.86 -17.59
C LYS A 211 4.28 31.71 -17.92
N ILE A 212 3.52 31.19 -16.96
CA ILE A 212 2.62 30.07 -17.17
C ILE A 212 1.64 30.35 -18.31
N ARG A 213 1.07 31.58 -18.35
CA ARG A 213 0.14 31.96 -19.40
C ARG A 213 0.76 32.00 -20.80
N GLU A 214 2.06 32.31 -20.90
CA GLU A 214 2.79 32.30 -22.17
C GLU A 214 3.02 30.87 -22.66
N VAL A 215 3.36 29.94 -21.73
CA VAL A 215 3.56 28.51 -22.02
C VAL A 215 2.26 27.82 -22.44
N ILE A 216 1.16 28.14 -21.76
CA ILE A 216 -0.17 27.61 -22.11
C ILE A 216 -0.63 28.19 -23.44
N GLY A 217 -0.41 29.50 -23.66
CA GLY A 217 -0.84 30.24 -24.82
C GLY A 217 -2.35 30.52 -24.86
N PRO A 218 -2.83 31.38 -25.78
CA PRO A 218 -4.26 31.71 -25.89
C PRO A 218 -5.12 30.47 -26.14
N GLY A 219 -6.04 30.19 -25.19
CA GLY A 219 -6.92 29.02 -25.27
C GLY A 219 -6.19 27.67 -25.28
N GLY A 220 -4.99 27.61 -24.69
CA GLY A 220 -4.19 26.37 -24.61
C GLY A 220 -3.46 26.00 -25.91
N LYS A 221 -3.46 26.86 -26.92
CA LYS A 221 -2.91 26.53 -28.27
C LYS A 221 -1.44 26.13 -28.25
N MET A 222 -0.63 26.79 -27.42
CA MET A 222 0.81 26.52 -27.40
C MET A 222 1.11 25.18 -26.74
N ILE A 223 0.58 24.92 -25.55
CA ILE A 223 0.78 23.67 -24.83
C ILE A 223 0.21 22.47 -25.61
N ASN A 224 -0.97 22.61 -26.22
CA ASN A 224 -1.58 21.56 -27.02
C ASN A 224 -0.77 21.27 -28.28
N LYS A 225 -0.12 22.26 -28.88
CA LYS A 225 0.80 22.08 -30.00
C LYS A 225 2.01 21.24 -29.58
N ILE A 226 2.62 21.58 -28.44
CA ILE A 226 3.76 20.81 -27.91
C ILE A 226 3.36 19.36 -27.64
N ILE A 227 2.23 19.14 -26.98
CA ILE A 227 1.70 17.79 -26.69
C ILE A 227 1.47 17.00 -28.00
N ALA A 228 0.87 17.63 -29.01
CA ALA A 228 0.58 16.98 -30.28
C ALA A 228 1.86 16.62 -31.08
N GLU A 229 2.90 17.46 -31.02
CA GLU A 229 4.17 17.24 -31.71
C GLU A 229 5.07 16.21 -31.02
N THR A 230 5.01 16.11 -29.68
CA THR A 230 5.93 15.28 -28.88
C THR A 230 5.30 14.03 -28.29
N GLY A 231 3.97 13.95 -28.21
CA GLY A 231 3.26 12.84 -27.57
C GLY A 231 3.37 12.81 -26.04
N VAL A 232 3.99 13.82 -25.41
CA VAL A 232 4.15 13.91 -23.96
C VAL A 232 2.87 14.42 -23.29
N LYS A 233 2.71 14.13 -21.99
CA LYS A 233 1.74 14.80 -21.13
C LYS A 233 2.47 15.90 -20.36
N ILE A 234 1.86 17.07 -20.25
CA ILE A 234 2.43 18.24 -19.55
C ILE A 234 1.42 18.69 -18.50
N ASP A 235 1.83 18.66 -17.24
CA ASP A 235 1.07 19.20 -16.12
C ASP A 235 1.82 20.43 -15.56
N ILE A 236 1.13 21.54 -15.31
CA ILE A 236 1.69 22.78 -14.79
C ILE A 236 0.89 23.21 -13.56
N GLU A 237 1.59 23.40 -12.46
CA GLU A 237 1.03 23.87 -11.20
C GLU A 237 1.07 25.41 -11.12
N ASP A 238 0.19 26.01 -10.33
CA ASP A 238 0.09 27.48 -10.18
C ASP A 238 1.36 28.12 -9.61
N ASP A 239 2.18 27.34 -8.89
CA ASP A 239 3.46 27.78 -8.33
C ASP A 239 4.62 27.74 -9.35
N GLY A 240 4.35 27.29 -10.58
CA GLY A 240 5.32 27.20 -11.67
C GLY A 240 6.03 25.86 -11.80
N ARG A 241 5.70 24.85 -11.00
CA ARG A 241 6.20 23.49 -11.20
C ARG A 241 5.63 22.91 -12.48
N VAL A 242 6.50 22.34 -13.31
CA VAL A 242 6.13 21.69 -14.57
C VAL A 242 6.56 20.23 -14.51
N PHE A 243 5.64 19.34 -14.84
CA PHE A 243 5.88 17.90 -14.94
C PHE A 243 5.63 17.48 -16.39
N ILE A 244 6.64 16.92 -17.04
CA ILE A 244 6.51 16.35 -18.37
C ILE A 244 6.65 14.84 -18.22
N SER A 245 5.63 14.10 -18.63
CA SER A 245 5.62 12.65 -18.57
C SER A 245 5.49 12.04 -19.96
N THR A 246 6.24 10.95 -20.21
CA THR A 246 6.19 10.18 -21.44
C THR A 246 6.22 8.68 -21.13
N PRO A 247 5.41 7.85 -21.84
CA PRO A 247 5.52 6.40 -21.78
C PRO A 247 6.75 5.88 -22.54
N ASP A 248 7.24 6.64 -23.52
CA ASP A 248 8.41 6.29 -24.31
C ASP A 248 9.65 7.00 -23.76
N ALA A 249 10.70 6.22 -23.57
CA ALA A 249 11.97 6.66 -23.01
C ALA A 249 13.05 6.73 -24.08
#